data_05ef0fd028f03914cbda94a8cc5dc05d
#
_entry.id   05ef0fd028f03914cbda94a8cc5dc05d
#
_cell.length_a   1.000
_cell.length_b   1.000
_cell.length_c   1.000
_cell.angle_alpha   90.00
_cell.angle_beta   90.00
_cell.angle_gamma   90.00
#
_symmetry.space_group_name_H-M   'P 1'
#
loop_
_entity.id
_entity.type
_entity.pdbx_description
1 polymer ?
#
loop_
_entity_poly.entity_id
_entity_poly.type
_entity_poly.pdbx_seq_one_letter_code
_entity_poly.pdbx_strand_id
1 'polypeptide(L)'
;MASGTNSNNIAALDIGTNSFHMVVAKVVDQGFEVIAREKESVRIGHGAGEMKELSLEAMDRGIVCLTRMQQVAASLNADIVAVATSAVREAKNKGEFIRRARRESSIDIQVISGVEEARLIHLGALHGIGRPEAAMFLCDIGGGSTEVVIGSDDEEMLARSFKLGAVRLTDRFFATETLHPSAVGSCRAFARSTLMVIQPDIAELGYDIAVASSGTAETVARIIHAQSGEPAPKTMNRFEFTRIQVSETVKALAACTTVEERQKKFGIDKSRAQIILAGAIILEAICDVYGVGTLMFSDYALREGVLIDTLRRRGLGPQSNDHDPALHSVRQLAERCDDRIEHSENVARLAVQIFDQMQTTLDLDNDSRRLLEAASLLANVGVVISHSKHHLHSYYVIRNSELVGLSDREIELIAQIARYHRKSEPKLDHAPFAALNENDRHIVRSLAGILRISVGLDRTHDGRVKKVSVDISEDDVVIEFSCNKKLETELIEYAANERKALLSDVMNKRLKIVSSKS
;
A
#
# COMPACT_ATOMS: atom_id res chain seq x y z
N MET A 1 16.79 -19.03 -31.50
CA MET A 1 17.56 -18.32 -30.47
C MET A 1 17.02 -16.90 -30.45
N ALA A 2 16.10 -16.61 -29.54
CA ALA A 2 15.60 -15.26 -29.36
C ALA A 2 16.61 -14.50 -28.48
N SER A 3 17.19 -13.44 -29.02
CA SER A 3 18.03 -12.49 -28.29
C SER A 3 17.18 -11.88 -27.17
N GLY A 4 17.41 -12.34 -25.93
CA GLY A 4 16.83 -11.69 -24.77
C GLY A 4 17.38 -10.27 -24.69
N THR A 5 16.59 -9.30 -25.10
CA THR A 5 16.78 -7.92 -24.69
C THR A 5 16.55 -7.91 -23.19
N ASN A 6 17.61 -7.68 -22.40
CA ASN A 6 17.50 -7.37 -20.98
C ASN A 6 16.78 -6.02 -20.88
N SER A 7 15.44 -6.03 -21.00
CA SER A 7 14.69 -4.81 -20.72
C SER A 7 14.69 -4.59 -19.22
N ASN A 8 15.02 -3.37 -18.80
CA ASN A 8 14.96 -2.97 -17.40
C ASN A 8 13.54 -2.76 -16.89
N ASN A 9 12.52 -2.98 -17.75
CA ASN A 9 11.13 -2.78 -17.40
C ASN A 9 10.36 -4.10 -17.53
N ILE A 10 9.47 -4.37 -16.60
CA ILE A 10 8.58 -5.54 -16.57
C ILE A 10 7.14 -5.05 -16.54
N ALA A 11 6.28 -5.63 -17.37
CA ALA A 11 4.85 -5.43 -17.36
C ALA A 11 4.16 -6.69 -16.82
N ALA A 12 3.60 -6.63 -15.61
CA ALA A 12 2.77 -7.71 -15.06
C ALA A 12 1.32 -7.49 -15.49
N LEU A 13 0.77 -8.46 -16.20
CA LEU A 13 -0.59 -8.43 -16.74
C LEU A 13 -1.44 -9.51 -16.08
N ASP A 14 -2.46 -9.08 -15.35
CA ASP A 14 -3.50 -9.92 -14.76
C ASP A 14 -4.73 -9.96 -15.67
N ILE A 15 -5.05 -11.14 -16.17
CA ILE A 15 -6.22 -11.42 -17.00
C ILE A 15 -7.32 -12.01 -16.10
N GLY A 16 -8.02 -11.11 -15.41
CA GLY A 16 -9.07 -11.45 -14.47
C GLY A 16 -10.44 -11.65 -15.13
N THR A 17 -11.39 -12.19 -14.37
CA THR A 17 -12.77 -12.49 -14.83
C THR A 17 -13.54 -11.25 -15.26
N ASN A 18 -13.41 -10.13 -14.52
CA ASN A 18 -14.13 -8.88 -14.79
C ASN A 18 -13.29 -7.88 -15.59
N SER A 19 -12.03 -7.76 -15.27
CA SER A 19 -11.13 -6.75 -15.84
C SER A 19 -9.72 -7.29 -16.04
N PHE A 20 -9.04 -6.72 -17.04
CA PHE A 20 -7.62 -6.93 -17.26
C PHE A 20 -6.88 -5.75 -16.63
N HIS A 21 -5.82 -6.05 -15.91
CA HIS A 21 -5.01 -5.06 -15.23
C HIS A 21 -3.55 -5.27 -15.58
N MET A 22 -2.86 -4.20 -15.95
CA MET A 22 -1.42 -4.21 -16.18
C MET A 22 -0.73 -3.16 -15.30
N VAL A 23 0.37 -3.57 -14.73
CA VAL A 23 1.32 -2.67 -14.07
C VAL A 23 2.64 -2.79 -14.81
N VAL A 24 3.21 -1.65 -15.22
CA VAL A 24 4.55 -1.60 -15.79
C VAL A 24 5.48 -1.02 -14.73
N ALA A 25 6.56 -1.74 -14.46
CA ALA A 25 7.53 -1.35 -13.47
C ALA A 25 8.95 -1.33 -14.05
N LYS A 26 9.71 -0.32 -13.66
CA LYS A 26 11.15 -0.24 -13.90
C LYS A 26 11.88 -1.00 -12.79
N VAL A 27 12.78 -1.86 -13.18
CA VAL A 27 13.66 -2.56 -12.23
C VAL A 27 14.73 -1.60 -11.71
N VAL A 28 14.89 -1.54 -10.41
CA VAL A 28 15.90 -0.75 -9.71
C VAL A 28 16.70 -1.66 -8.77
N ASP A 29 17.83 -1.18 -8.24
CA ASP A 29 18.84 -2.03 -7.57
C ASP A 29 18.29 -2.95 -6.47
N GLN A 30 17.18 -2.61 -5.80
CA GLN A 30 16.60 -3.43 -4.73
C GLN A 30 15.07 -3.53 -4.81
N GLY A 31 14.50 -3.55 -6.02
CA GLY A 31 13.06 -3.66 -6.16
C GLY A 31 12.55 -3.17 -7.51
N PHE A 32 11.46 -2.45 -7.48
CA PHE A 32 10.86 -1.87 -8.69
C PHE A 32 10.16 -0.54 -8.41
N GLU A 33 10.10 0.30 -9.43
CA GLU A 33 9.31 1.53 -9.45
C GLU A 33 8.18 1.38 -10.47
N VAL A 34 6.93 1.59 -10.06
CA VAL A 34 5.78 1.57 -10.97
C VAL A 34 5.79 2.82 -11.83
N ILE A 35 5.83 2.64 -13.16
CA ILE A 35 5.89 3.72 -14.14
C ILE A 35 4.61 3.86 -14.96
N ALA A 36 3.75 2.82 -15.01
CA ALA A 36 2.44 2.90 -15.64
C ALA A 36 1.46 1.87 -15.05
N ARG A 37 0.18 2.22 -15.05
CA ARG A 37 -0.93 1.32 -14.68
C ARG A 37 -2.01 1.41 -15.73
N GLU A 38 -2.49 0.26 -16.20
CA GLU A 38 -3.61 0.13 -17.14
C GLU A 38 -4.68 -0.78 -16.55
N LYS A 39 -5.93 -0.39 -16.69
CA LYS A 39 -7.08 -1.18 -16.24
C LYS A 39 -8.22 -1.07 -17.24
N GLU A 40 -8.76 -2.21 -17.67
CA GLU A 40 -9.90 -2.25 -18.57
C GLU A 40 -10.93 -3.30 -18.14
N SER A 41 -12.21 -2.91 -18.16
CA SER A 41 -13.33 -3.80 -17.82
C SER A 41 -13.71 -4.63 -19.06
N VAL A 42 -13.07 -5.76 -19.26
CA VAL A 42 -13.27 -6.68 -20.41
C VAL A 42 -14.48 -7.58 -20.21
N ARG A 43 -14.77 -7.96 -18.95
CA ARG A 43 -15.86 -8.87 -18.58
C ARG A 43 -15.80 -10.21 -19.33
N ILE A 44 -14.62 -10.82 -19.36
CA ILE A 44 -14.39 -12.06 -20.13
C ILE A 44 -15.20 -13.25 -19.56
N GLY A 45 -15.55 -13.22 -18.27
CA GLY A 45 -16.33 -14.25 -17.59
C GLY A 45 -17.84 -14.04 -17.57
N HIS A 46 -18.36 -12.92 -18.12
CA HIS A 46 -19.79 -12.64 -18.13
C HIS A 46 -20.57 -13.46 -19.16
N GLY A 47 -21.74 -13.94 -18.77
CA GLY A 47 -22.66 -14.67 -19.65
C GLY A 47 -22.22 -16.10 -19.97
N ALA A 48 -21.17 -16.58 -19.31
CA ALA A 48 -20.56 -17.89 -19.60
C ALA A 48 -21.16 -19.06 -18.79
N GLY A 49 -22.31 -18.92 -18.17
CA GLY A 49 -22.97 -19.92 -17.33
C GLY A 49 -21.97 -20.76 -16.52
N GLU A 50 -21.82 -20.55 -15.21
CA GLU A 50 -20.79 -21.16 -14.36
C GLU A 50 -19.33 -21.02 -14.90
N MET A 51 -19.06 -20.10 -15.85
CA MET A 51 -17.75 -19.83 -16.47
C MET A 51 -17.14 -21.02 -17.24
N LYS A 52 -17.99 -21.88 -17.81
CA LYS A 52 -17.53 -23.08 -18.53
C LYS A 52 -17.01 -22.82 -19.94
N GLU A 53 -17.40 -21.72 -20.57
CA GLU A 53 -16.97 -21.33 -21.92
C GLU A 53 -16.88 -19.81 -22.03
N LEU A 54 -15.90 -19.33 -22.78
CA LEU A 54 -15.79 -17.91 -23.16
C LEU A 54 -16.57 -17.67 -24.45
N SER A 55 -17.44 -16.65 -24.46
CA SER A 55 -18.13 -16.30 -25.71
C SER A 55 -17.16 -15.66 -26.71
N LEU A 56 -17.47 -15.74 -28.01
CA LEU A 56 -16.63 -15.14 -29.07
C LEU A 56 -16.51 -13.64 -28.85
N GLU A 57 -17.61 -12.95 -28.53
CA GLU A 57 -17.61 -11.51 -28.26
C GLU A 57 -16.75 -11.15 -27.04
N ALA A 58 -16.71 -11.99 -25.99
CA ALA A 58 -15.85 -11.79 -24.84
C ALA A 58 -14.37 -11.98 -25.21
N MET A 59 -14.06 -13.00 -26.01
CA MET A 59 -12.71 -13.19 -26.54
C MET A 59 -12.28 -12.01 -27.41
N ASP A 60 -13.14 -11.51 -28.29
CA ASP A 60 -12.84 -10.36 -29.16
C ASP A 60 -12.50 -9.12 -28.33
N ARG A 61 -13.32 -8.79 -27.32
CA ARG A 61 -13.00 -7.71 -26.37
C ARG A 61 -11.67 -7.93 -25.69
N GLY A 62 -11.41 -9.16 -25.23
CA GLY A 62 -10.14 -9.55 -24.59
C GLY A 62 -8.95 -9.32 -25.51
N ILE A 63 -9.00 -9.75 -26.76
CA ILE A 63 -7.92 -9.58 -27.74
C ILE A 63 -7.66 -8.10 -28.04
N VAL A 64 -8.70 -7.28 -28.22
CA VAL A 64 -8.56 -5.83 -28.42
C VAL A 64 -7.84 -5.19 -27.22
N CYS A 65 -8.24 -5.54 -26.00
CA CYS A 65 -7.59 -5.05 -24.79
C CYS A 65 -6.11 -5.48 -24.72
N LEU A 66 -5.82 -6.76 -24.96
CA LEU A 66 -4.45 -7.30 -24.94
C LEU A 66 -3.55 -6.60 -25.97
N THR A 67 -4.06 -6.36 -27.19
CA THR A 67 -3.31 -5.65 -28.23
C THR A 67 -2.94 -4.24 -27.78
N ARG A 68 -3.85 -3.52 -27.12
CA ARG A 68 -3.58 -2.18 -26.59
C ARG A 68 -2.56 -2.24 -25.43
N MET A 69 -2.70 -3.17 -24.51
CA MET A 69 -1.75 -3.34 -23.41
C MET A 69 -0.35 -3.70 -23.92
N GLN A 70 -0.26 -4.52 -24.96
CA GLN A 70 1.01 -4.82 -25.61
C GLN A 70 1.66 -3.56 -26.22
N GLN A 71 0.87 -2.69 -26.86
CA GLN A 71 1.39 -1.42 -27.40
C GLN A 71 1.92 -0.50 -26.30
N VAL A 72 1.24 -0.41 -25.15
CA VAL A 72 1.70 0.36 -24.00
C VAL A 72 3.01 -0.22 -23.47
N ALA A 73 3.08 -1.53 -23.23
CA ALA A 73 4.29 -2.20 -22.75
C ALA A 73 5.47 -2.00 -23.73
N ALA A 74 5.23 -2.13 -25.04
CA ALA A 74 6.25 -1.91 -26.07
C ALA A 74 6.75 -0.46 -26.08
N SER A 75 5.86 0.53 -25.90
CA SER A 75 6.25 1.95 -25.84
C SER A 75 7.15 2.27 -24.64
N LEU A 76 7.04 1.47 -23.58
CA LEU A 76 7.85 1.57 -22.35
C LEU A 76 9.01 0.57 -22.35
N ASN A 77 9.27 -0.12 -23.46
CA ASN A 77 10.29 -1.17 -23.56
C ASN A 77 10.21 -2.19 -22.41
N ALA A 78 9.01 -2.69 -22.11
CA ALA A 78 8.76 -3.61 -21.01
C ALA A 78 8.48 -5.04 -21.49
N ASP A 79 9.08 -6.03 -20.81
CA ASP A 79 8.78 -7.44 -21.02
C ASP A 79 7.45 -7.79 -20.34
N ILE A 80 6.50 -8.36 -21.08
CA ILE A 80 5.19 -8.73 -20.54
C ILE A 80 5.26 -10.11 -19.89
N VAL A 81 4.79 -10.19 -18.64
CA VAL A 81 4.47 -11.43 -17.91
C VAL A 81 2.96 -11.45 -17.71
N ALA A 82 2.25 -12.27 -18.47
CA ALA A 82 0.80 -12.33 -18.45
C ALA A 82 0.31 -13.59 -17.74
N VAL A 83 -0.52 -13.42 -16.71
CA VAL A 83 -1.18 -14.51 -15.99
C VAL A 83 -2.69 -14.43 -16.18
N ALA A 84 -3.34 -15.58 -16.34
CA ALA A 84 -4.79 -15.66 -16.43
C ALA A 84 -5.35 -16.50 -15.30
N THR A 85 -6.46 -16.04 -14.73
CA THR A 85 -7.07 -16.58 -13.53
C THR A 85 -8.42 -17.28 -13.80
N SER A 86 -9.31 -17.28 -12.86
CA SER A 86 -10.52 -18.10 -12.75
C SER A 86 -11.30 -18.27 -14.06
N ALA A 87 -11.71 -17.20 -14.76
CA ALA A 87 -12.55 -17.32 -15.96
C ALA A 87 -11.85 -18.09 -17.10
N VAL A 88 -10.59 -17.78 -17.38
CA VAL A 88 -9.79 -18.46 -18.42
C VAL A 88 -9.41 -19.86 -17.93
N ARG A 89 -9.04 -20.01 -16.66
CA ARG A 89 -8.66 -21.30 -16.07
C ARG A 89 -9.76 -22.35 -16.22
N GLU A 90 -11.01 -21.96 -15.96
CA GLU A 90 -12.16 -22.88 -15.96
C GLU A 90 -12.77 -23.11 -17.34
N ALA A 91 -12.52 -22.22 -18.30
CA ALA A 91 -13.12 -22.30 -19.64
C ALA A 91 -12.62 -23.51 -20.42
N LYS A 92 -13.54 -24.31 -20.97
CA LYS A 92 -13.23 -25.46 -21.82
C LYS A 92 -12.54 -25.05 -23.12
N ASN A 93 -12.88 -23.87 -23.65
CA ASN A 93 -12.34 -23.31 -24.89
C ASN A 93 -11.16 -22.35 -24.67
N LYS A 94 -10.54 -22.32 -23.47
CA LYS A 94 -9.39 -21.46 -23.16
C LYS A 94 -8.24 -21.56 -24.15
N GLY A 95 -8.01 -22.75 -24.72
CA GLY A 95 -6.95 -22.96 -25.70
C GLY A 95 -7.13 -22.11 -26.97
N GLU A 96 -8.36 -21.80 -27.36
CA GLU A 96 -8.64 -20.88 -28.48
C GLU A 96 -8.25 -19.44 -28.12
N PHE A 97 -8.68 -18.96 -26.94
CA PHE A 97 -8.34 -17.62 -26.48
C PHE A 97 -6.82 -17.42 -26.36
N ILE A 98 -6.09 -18.39 -25.77
CA ILE A 98 -4.63 -18.33 -25.63
C ILE A 98 -3.93 -18.29 -27.00
N ARG A 99 -4.36 -19.14 -27.94
CA ARG A 99 -3.79 -19.11 -29.32
C ARG A 99 -4.06 -17.81 -30.03
N ARG A 100 -5.26 -17.23 -29.88
CA ARG A 100 -5.61 -15.92 -30.42
C ARG A 100 -4.76 -14.81 -29.80
N ALA A 101 -4.61 -14.78 -28.48
CA ALA A 101 -3.77 -13.81 -27.79
C ALA A 101 -2.34 -13.83 -28.30
N ARG A 102 -1.74 -15.01 -28.44
CA ARG A 102 -0.38 -15.14 -28.97
C ARG A 102 -0.27 -14.67 -30.42
N ARG A 103 -1.23 -15.04 -31.28
CA ARG A 103 -1.21 -14.71 -32.71
C ARG A 103 -1.52 -13.23 -32.99
N GLU A 104 -2.51 -12.65 -32.28
CA GLU A 104 -3.09 -11.34 -32.59
C GLU A 104 -2.50 -10.21 -31.72
N SER A 105 -2.03 -10.50 -30.51
CA SER A 105 -1.41 -9.51 -29.61
C SER A 105 0.03 -9.81 -29.22
N SER A 106 0.62 -10.93 -29.68
CA SER A 106 1.98 -11.37 -29.31
C SER A 106 2.18 -11.57 -27.79
N ILE A 107 1.11 -11.83 -27.06
CA ILE A 107 1.16 -12.09 -25.62
C ILE A 107 1.02 -13.57 -25.36
N ASP A 108 2.02 -14.14 -24.66
CA ASP A 108 1.96 -15.50 -24.13
C ASP A 108 1.29 -15.48 -22.75
N ILE A 109 0.12 -16.12 -22.66
CA ILE A 109 -0.67 -16.17 -21.41
C ILE A 109 -0.35 -17.46 -20.65
N GLN A 110 0.10 -17.30 -19.40
CA GLN A 110 0.24 -18.39 -18.45
C GLN A 110 -1.05 -18.51 -17.63
N VAL A 111 -1.76 -19.63 -17.75
CA VAL A 111 -2.91 -19.93 -16.88
C VAL A 111 -2.41 -20.50 -15.56
N ILE A 112 -2.62 -19.79 -14.47
CA ILE A 112 -2.16 -20.20 -13.15
C ILE A 112 -3.24 -20.97 -12.38
N SER A 113 -2.83 -21.85 -11.46
CA SER A 113 -3.72 -22.55 -10.54
C SER A 113 -4.28 -21.58 -9.49
N GLY A 114 -5.35 -21.96 -8.79
CA GLY A 114 -5.88 -21.13 -7.71
C GLY A 114 -4.93 -21.00 -6.51
N VAL A 115 -4.11 -22.03 -6.25
CA VAL A 115 -3.08 -21.97 -5.20
C VAL A 115 -1.94 -21.03 -5.60
N GLU A 116 -1.50 -21.09 -6.86
CA GLU A 116 -0.46 -20.18 -7.35
C GLU A 116 -0.96 -18.72 -7.40
N GLU A 117 -2.23 -18.52 -7.77
CA GLU A 117 -2.90 -17.22 -7.68
C GLU A 117 -2.86 -16.69 -6.24
N ALA A 118 -3.24 -17.52 -5.25
CA ALA A 118 -3.22 -17.19 -3.83
C ALA A 118 -1.81 -16.83 -3.34
N ARG A 119 -0.78 -17.62 -3.73
CA ARG A 119 0.63 -17.37 -3.42
C ARG A 119 1.10 -16.01 -3.94
N LEU A 120 0.83 -15.72 -5.19
CA LEU A 120 1.23 -14.45 -5.79
C LEU A 120 0.50 -13.26 -5.16
N ILE A 121 -0.79 -13.40 -4.83
CA ILE A 121 -1.55 -12.36 -4.13
C ILE A 121 -0.95 -12.12 -2.74
N HIS A 122 -0.63 -13.18 -2.01
CA HIS A 122 0.01 -13.08 -0.69
C HIS A 122 1.35 -12.31 -0.76
N LEU A 123 2.20 -12.67 -1.71
CA LEU A 123 3.47 -12.00 -1.95
C LEU A 123 3.30 -10.50 -2.26
N GLY A 124 2.32 -10.15 -3.08
CA GLY A 124 1.99 -8.75 -3.38
C GLY A 124 1.47 -8.01 -2.15
N ALA A 125 0.53 -8.60 -1.41
CA ALA A 125 -0.07 -7.99 -0.23
C ALA A 125 0.93 -7.78 0.91
N LEU A 126 1.82 -8.75 1.18
CA LEU A 126 2.92 -8.60 2.15
C LEU A 126 3.77 -7.37 1.84
N HIS A 127 4.17 -7.24 0.58
CA HIS A 127 4.95 -6.08 0.12
C HIS A 127 4.17 -4.76 0.31
N GLY A 128 2.88 -4.74 -0.04
CA GLY A 128 2.02 -3.55 0.08
C GLY A 128 1.71 -3.15 1.51
N ILE A 129 1.62 -4.10 2.44
CA ILE A 129 1.35 -3.86 3.86
C ILE A 129 2.64 -3.48 4.61
N GLY A 130 3.80 -4.02 4.20
CA GLY A 130 5.09 -3.70 4.80
C GLY A 130 5.27 -4.24 6.22
N ARG A 131 4.68 -5.39 6.53
CA ARG A 131 4.81 -6.12 7.81
C ARG A 131 5.07 -7.60 7.54
N PRO A 132 6.24 -7.97 7.04
CA PRO A 132 6.52 -9.33 6.64
C PRO A 132 6.51 -10.33 7.82
N GLU A 133 6.85 -9.88 9.03
CA GLU A 133 6.92 -10.70 10.23
C GLU A 133 5.56 -11.13 10.81
N ALA A 134 4.48 -10.43 10.43
CA ALA A 134 3.15 -10.72 10.95
C ALA A 134 2.51 -11.91 10.23
N ALA A 135 1.93 -12.85 10.97
CA ALA A 135 1.05 -13.86 10.40
C ALA A 135 -0.19 -13.17 9.82
N MET A 136 -0.30 -13.14 8.50
CA MET A 136 -1.34 -12.42 7.77
C MET A 136 -2.43 -13.38 7.31
N PHE A 137 -3.67 -13.15 7.75
CA PHE A 137 -4.85 -13.65 7.07
C PHE A 137 -5.13 -12.73 5.89
N LEU A 138 -5.20 -13.26 4.69
CA LEU A 138 -5.51 -12.51 3.47
C LEU A 138 -6.74 -13.07 2.78
N CYS A 139 -7.66 -12.19 2.37
CA CYS A 139 -8.71 -12.54 1.44
C CYS A 139 -8.70 -11.63 0.21
N ASP A 140 -8.75 -12.23 -0.98
CA ASP A 140 -8.89 -11.55 -2.26
C ASP A 140 -10.19 -11.97 -2.94
N ILE A 141 -11.11 -11.02 -3.13
CA ILE A 141 -12.43 -11.32 -3.72
C ILE A 141 -12.46 -10.82 -5.17
N GLY A 142 -12.15 -11.73 -6.06
CA GLY A 142 -12.18 -11.50 -7.49
C GLY A 142 -13.58 -11.58 -8.11
N GLY A 143 -13.62 -11.55 -9.45
CA GLY A 143 -14.89 -11.71 -10.19
C GLY A 143 -15.39 -13.16 -10.19
N GLY A 144 -14.50 -14.12 -10.32
CA GLY A 144 -14.83 -15.56 -10.46
C GLY A 144 -14.48 -16.42 -9.27
N SER A 145 -13.48 -16.04 -8.49
CA SER A 145 -12.98 -16.77 -7.33
C SER A 145 -12.73 -15.85 -6.14
N THR A 146 -12.48 -16.46 -5.00
CA THR A 146 -11.99 -15.82 -3.77
C THR A 146 -10.84 -16.65 -3.25
N GLU A 147 -9.70 -16.05 -3.08
CA GLU A 147 -8.51 -16.62 -2.49
C GLU A 147 -8.48 -16.28 -0.99
N VAL A 148 -8.13 -17.28 -0.17
CA VAL A 148 -7.92 -17.14 1.27
C VAL A 148 -6.55 -17.73 1.59
N VAL A 149 -5.71 -16.95 2.25
CA VAL A 149 -4.33 -17.34 2.60
C VAL A 149 -4.07 -17.00 4.06
N ILE A 150 -3.33 -17.85 4.75
CA ILE A 150 -2.62 -17.51 5.98
C ILE A 150 -1.14 -17.76 5.72
N GLY A 151 -0.31 -16.78 6.01
CA GLY A 151 1.14 -16.90 5.84
C GLY A 151 1.88 -15.72 6.46
N SER A 152 3.18 -15.87 6.60
CA SER A 152 4.11 -14.83 7.03
C SER A 152 5.35 -14.88 6.16
N ASP A 153 6.02 -13.76 5.96
CA ASP A 153 7.16 -13.66 5.05
C ASP A 153 6.83 -14.27 3.68
N ASP A 154 7.58 -15.28 3.24
CA ASP A 154 7.34 -16.02 2.01
C ASP A 154 6.74 -17.41 2.26
N GLU A 155 6.35 -17.71 3.50
CA GLU A 155 5.86 -19.01 3.90
C GLU A 155 4.35 -19.02 4.00
N GLU A 156 3.70 -19.83 3.16
CA GLU A 156 2.25 -20.03 3.18
C GLU A 156 1.93 -21.22 4.08
N MET A 157 1.20 -20.97 5.18
CA MET A 157 0.69 -22.02 6.06
C MET A 157 -0.63 -22.60 5.53
N LEU A 158 -1.44 -21.78 4.86
CA LEU A 158 -2.71 -22.17 4.25
C LEU A 158 -2.96 -21.34 2.99
N ALA A 159 -3.28 -21.98 1.87
CA ALA A 159 -3.73 -21.31 0.64
C ALA A 159 -4.93 -22.07 0.04
N ARG A 160 -6.03 -21.36 -0.21
CA ARG A 160 -7.24 -21.91 -0.81
C ARG A 160 -7.86 -20.93 -1.79
N SER A 161 -8.37 -21.46 -2.90
CA SER A 161 -9.17 -20.72 -3.88
C SER A 161 -10.57 -21.33 -3.94
N PHE A 162 -11.57 -20.50 -3.69
CA PHE A 162 -12.98 -20.88 -3.73
C PHE A 162 -13.63 -20.38 -5.02
N LYS A 163 -14.57 -21.18 -5.57
CA LYS A 163 -15.46 -20.74 -6.66
C LYS A 163 -16.52 -19.77 -6.14
N LEU A 164 -16.08 -18.74 -5.47
CA LEU A 164 -16.83 -17.62 -4.92
C LEU A 164 -16.29 -16.34 -5.53
N GLY A 165 -17.04 -15.65 -6.38
CA GLY A 165 -16.61 -14.39 -6.98
C GLY A 165 -17.79 -13.45 -7.17
N ALA A 166 -17.50 -12.14 -7.18
CA ALA A 166 -18.53 -11.11 -7.27
C ALA A 166 -19.38 -11.23 -8.55
N VAL A 167 -18.76 -11.54 -9.70
CA VAL A 167 -19.48 -11.78 -10.97
C VAL A 167 -20.26 -13.08 -10.89
N ARG A 168 -19.60 -14.17 -10.47
CA ARG A 168 -20.20 -15.50 -10.38
C ARG A 168 -21.47 -15.52 -9.52
N LEU A 169 -21.44 -14.90 -8.34
CA LEU A 169 -22.60 -14.86 -7.47
C LEU A 169 -23.68 -13.88 -7.96
N THR A 170 -23.28 -12.80 -8.63
CA THR A 170 -24.22 -11.89 -9.29
C THR A 170 -25.02 -12.63 -10.36
N ASP A 171 -24.37 -13.35 -11.26
CA ASP A 171 -25.01 -14.12 -12.33
C ASP A 171 -25.93 -15.22 -11.76
N ARG A 172 -25.55 -15.80 -10.63
CA ARG A 172 -26.32 -16.88 -10.00
C ARG A 172 -27.54 -16.40 -9.20
N PHE A 173 -27.42 -15.31 -8.45
CA PHE A 173 -28.43 -14.88 -7.49
C PHE A 173 -29.11 -13.55 -7.83
N PHE A 174 -28.49 -12.71 -8.67
CA PHE A 174 -28.93 -11.35 -8.95
C PHE A 174 -29.06 -11.07 -10.46
N ALA A 175 -29.38 -12.08 -11.24
CA ALA A 175 -29.52 -11.97 -12.71
C ALA A 175 -30.72 -11.12 -13.15
N THR A 176 -31.67 -10.81 -12.26
CA THR A 176 -32.86 -10.00 -12.55
C THR A 176 -32.58 -8.51 -12.35
N GLU A 177 -33.29 -7.65 -13.11
CA GLU A 177 -33.15 -6.19 -13.01
C GLU A 177 -33.45 -5.65 -11.60
N THR A 178 -34.43 -6.28 -10.92
CA THR A 178 -34.84 -5.89 -9.57
C THR A 178 -34.38 -6.93 -8.55
N LEU A 179 -33.76 -6.46 -7.48
CA LEU A 179 -33.28 -7.29 -6.40
C LEU A 179 -34.45 -7.90 -5.61
N HIS A 180 -34.51 -9.24 -5.53
CA HIS A 180 -35.46 -9.92 -4.67
C HIS A 180 -34.87 -10.15 -3.27
N PRO A 181 -35.55 -9.80 -2.16
CA PRO A 181 -35.00 -9.93 -0.80
C PRO A 181 -34.52 -11.35 -0.44
N SER A 182 -35.20 -12.40 -0.89
CA SER A 182 -34.77 -13.79 -0.65
C SER A 182 -33.44 -14.14 -1.33
N ALA A 183 -33.09 -13.50 -2.45
CA ALA A 183 -31.85 -13.74 -3.17
C ALA A 183 -30.63 -13.35 -2.33
N VAL A 184 -30.73 -12.26 -1.56
CA VAL A 184 -29.67 -11.83 -0.63
C VAL A 184 -29.41 -12.88 0.45
N GLY A 185 -30.47 -13.42 1.05
CA GLY A 185 -30.38 -14.51 2.03
C GLY A 185 -29.76 -15.78 1.46
N SER A 186 -30.18 -16.17 0.25
CA SER A 186 -29.66 -17.35 -0.45
C SER A 186 -28.19 -17.19 -0.82
N CYS A 187 -27.78 -16.01 -1.32
CA CYS A 187 -26.39 -15.69 -1.63
C CYS A 187 -25.51 -15.76 -0.38
N ARG A 188 -25.94 -15.16 0.73
CA ARG A 188 -25.25 -15.22 2.03
C ARG A 188 -25.09 -16.65 2.54
N ALA A 189 -26.16 -17.45 2.52
CA ALA A 189 -26.11 -18.84 2.95
C ALA A 189 -25.14 -19.66 2.10
N PHE A 190 -25.16 -19.48 0.79
CA PHE A 190 -24.24 -20.14 -0.13
C PHE A 190 -22.78 -19.75 0.14
N ALA A 191 -22.47 -18.46 0.29
CA ALA A 191 -21.13 -18.00 0.58
C ALA A 191 -20.61 -18.57 1.91
N ARG A 192 -21.42 -18.50 2.98
CA ARG A 192 -21.05 -19.05 4.30
C ARG A 192 -20.79 -20.56 4.24
N SER A 193 -21.69 -21.33 3.62
CA SER A 193 -21.52 -22.79 3.54
C SER A 193 -20.25 -23.19 2.76
N THR A 194 -19.91 -22.43 1.72
CA THR A 194 -18.70 -22.68 0.94
C THR A 194 -17.42 -22.39 1.75
N LEU A 195 -17.41 -21.32 2.54
CA LEU A 195 -16.26 -20.90 3.33
C LEU A 195 -16.02 -21.75 4.59
N MET A 196 -17.06 -22.38 5.14
CA MET A 196 -16.94 -23.18 6.38
C MET A 196 -15.97 -24.36 6.27
N VAL A 197 -15.62 -24.80 5.07
CA VAL A 197 -14.75 -25.99 4.83
C VAL A 197 -13.37 -25.85 5.48
N ILE A 198 -12.79 -24.63 5.52
CA ILE A 198 -11.46 -24.36 6.10
C ILE A 198 -11.52 -23.59 7.42
N GLN A 199 -12.70 -23.39 7.98
CA GLN A 199 -12.83 -22.66 9.26
C GLN A 199 -12.04 -23.30 10.41
N PRO A 200 -12.00 -24.65 10.57
CA PRO A 200 -11.16 -25.26 11.58
C PRO A 200 -9.67 -24.99 11.39
N ASP A 201 -9.19 -25.05 10.16
CA ASP A 201 -7.76 -24.82 9.83
C ASP A 201 -7.36 -23.38 10.17
N ILE A 202 -8.22 -22.40 9.85
CA ILE A 202 -7.98 -20.98 10.18
C ILE A 202 -7.98 -20.76 11.69
N ALA A 203 -8.90 -21.40 12.43
CA ALA A 203 -8.97 -21.27 13.87
C ALA A 203 -7.76 -21.90 14.58
N GLU A 204 -7.19 -22.97 14.02
CA GLU A 204 -5.99 -23.63 14.54
C GLU A 204 -4.71 -22.81 14.28
N LEU A 205 -4.55 -22.29 13.05
CA LEU A 205 -3.37 -21.52 12.66
C LEU A 205 -3.32 -20.14 13.35
N GLY A 206 -4.45 -19.46 13.45
CA GLY A 206 -4.50 -18.07 13.91
C GLY A 206 -3.83 -17.08 12.94
N TYR A 207 -3.88 -15.80 13.27
CA TYR A 207 -3.22 -14.73 12.52
C TYR A 207 -3.12 -13.46 13.38
N ASP A 208 -2.14 -12.59 13.05
CA ASP A 208 -1.92 -11.32 13.75
C ASP A 208 -2.70 -10.17 13.10
N ILE A 209 -2.75 -10.15 11.77
CA ILE A 209 -3.44 -9.14 10.99
C ILE A 209 -4.35 -9.78 9.93
N ALA A 210 -5.47 -9.12 9.63
CA ALA A 210 -6.35 -9.54 8.56
C ALA A 210 -6.38 -8.48 7.45
N VAL A 211 -6.14 -8.93 6.22
CA VAL A 211 -6.01 -8.09 5.02
C VAL A 211 -7.05 -8.50 4.00
N ALA A 212 -7.63 -7.51 3.34
CA ALA A 212 -8.50 -7.71 2.16
C ALA A 212 -7.92 -6.95 0.97
N SER A 213 -7.86 -7.59 -0.19
CA SER A 213 -7.37 -7.01 -1.43
C SER A 213 -8.40 -7.05 -2.55
N SER A 214 -8.00 -6.51 -3.71
CA SER A 214 -8.81 -6.48 -4.93
C SER A 214 -9.98 -5.48 -4.92
N GLY A 215 -10.59 -5.33 -6.07
CA GLY A 215 -11.55 -4.25 -6.31
C GLY A 215 -12.86 -4.34 -5.51
N THR A 216 -13.21 -5.52 -4.97
CA THR A 216 -14.37 -5.65 -4.07
C THR A 216 -14.06 -4.98 -2.74
N ALA A 217 -12.93 -5.33 -2.12
CA ALA A 217 -12.50 -4.75 -0.85
C ALA A 217 -12.25 -3.25 -0.98
N GLU A 218 -11.61 -2.81 -2.09
CA GLU A 218 -11.43 -1.38 -2.39
C GLU A 218 -12.74 -0.62 -2.39
N THR A 219 -13.75 -1.14 -3.11
CA THR A 219 -15.05 -0.47 -3.23
C THR A 219 -15.77 -0.39 -1.89
N VAL A 220 -15.76 -1.47 -1.10
CA VAL A 220 -16.35 -1.50 0.25
C VAL A 220 -15.63 -0.50 1.16
N ALA A 221 -14.30 -0.50 1.18
CA ALA A 221 -13.50 0.44 1.96
C ALA A 221 -13.80 1.91 1.59
N ARG A 222 -13.90 2.23 0.28
CA ARG A 222 -14.26 3.58 -0.18
C ARG A 222 -15.68 3.98 0.22
N ILE A 223 -16.66 3.07 0.17
CA ILE A 223 -18.02 3.32 0.64
C ILE A 223 -18.03 3.61 2.13
N ILE A 224 -17.31 2.82 2.92
CA ILE A 224 -17.19 3.01 4.37
C ILE A 224 -16.54 4.36 4.68
N HIS A 225 -15.43 4.68 4.03
CA HIS A 225 -14.74 5.96 4.20
C HIS A 225 -15.65 7.15 3.84
N ALA A 226 -16.38 7.07 2.72
CA ALA A 226 -17.29 8.15 2.31
C ALA A 226 -18.42 8.40 3.33
N GLN A 227 -18.79 7.40 4.13
CA GLN A 227 -19.81 7.55 5.20
C GLN A 227 -19.25 8.27 6.44
N SER A 228 -17.94 8.35 6.64
CA SER A 228 -17.33 9.11 7.73
C SER A 228 -17.45 10.63 7.55
N GLY A 229 -17.67 11.09 6.32
CA GLY A 229 -17.68 12.50 5.96
C GLY A 229 -16.29 13.15 5.87
N GLU A 230 -15.23 12.34 6.02
CA GLU A 230 -13.86 12.81 5.87
C GLU A 230 -13.48 13.02 4.39
N PRO A 231 -12.54 13.93 4.09
CA PRO A 231 -12.02 14.10 2.74
C PRO A 231 -11.45 12.79 2.18
N ALA A 232 -11.67 12.52 0.88
CA ALA A 232 -11.16 11.32 0.25
C ALA A 232 -9.63 11.21 0.38
N PRO A 233 -9.10 10.09 0.92
CA PRO A 233 -7.66 9.89 1.05
C PRO A 233 -7.02 9.72 -0.33
N LYS A 234 -5.74 10.02 -0.45
CA LYS A 234 -4.98 9.83 -1.68
C LYS A 234 -4.69 8.35 -1.96
N THR A 235 -4.50 7.56 -0.93
CA THR A 235 -4.41 6.11 -1.02
C THR A 235 -5.33 5.45 -0.01
N MET A 236 -5.93 4.33 -0.41
CA MET A 236 -6.68 3.47 0.50
C MET A 236 -5.78 2.39 1.13
N ASN A 237 -4.51 2.29 0.71
CA ASN A 237 -3.61 1.27 1.25
C ASN A 237 -3.52 1.38 2.78
N ARG A 238 -3.64 0.24 3.47
CA ARG A 238 -3.69 0.13 4.93
C ARG A 238 -4.87 0.85 5.61
N PHE A 239 -5.93 1.20 4.86
CA PHE A 239 -7.18 1.67 5.47
C PHE A 239 -7.86 0.52 6.21
N GLU A 240 -8.18 0.74 7.48
CA GLU A 240 -8.83 -0.25 8.33
C GLU A 240 -10.34 -0.03 8.38
N PHE A 241 -11.07 -1.14 8.37
CA PHE A 241 -12.52 -1.15 8.51
C PHE A 241 -13.00 -2.41 9.24
N THR A 242 -14.09 -2.28 9.97
CA THR A 242 -14.59 -3.33 10.85
C THR A 242 -15.64 -4.20 10.18
N ARG A 243 -15.83 -5.42 10.72
CA ARG A 243 -16.92 -6.33 10.36
C ARG A 243 -18.30 -5.65 10.44
N ILE A 244 -18.50 -4.78 11.45
CA ILE A 244 -19.78 -4.05 11.62
C ILE A 244 -20.02 -3.14 10.43
N GLN A 245 -19.02 -2.36 10.02
CA GLN A 245 -19.09 -1.47 8.85
C GLN A 245 -19.32 -2.24 7.55
N VAL A 246 -18.72 -3.42 7.39
CA VAL A 246 -18.98 -4.31 6.25
C VAL A 246 -20.46 -4.73 6.23
N SER A 247 -21.00 -5.18 7.37
CA SER A 247 -22.42 -5.60 7.47
C SER A 247 -23.40 -4.44 7.20
N GLU A 248 -23.10 -3.24 7.69
CA GLU A 248 -23.88 -2.03 7.41
C GLU A 248 -23.83 -1.67 5.92
N THR A 249 -22.66 -1.80 5.29
CA THR A 249 -22.50 -1.59 3.85
C THR A 249 -23.31 -2.59 3.05
N VAL A 250 -23.31 -3.88 3.42
CA VAL A 250 -24.14 -4.91 2.78
C VAL A 250 -25.63 -4.57 2.90
N LYS A 251 -26.10 -4.16 4.08
CA LYS A 251 -27.48 -3.70 4.29
C LYS A 251 -27.84 -2.51 3.41
N ALA A 252 -26.94 -1.52 3.34
CA ALA A 252 -27.15 -0.30 2.54
C ALA A 252 -27.16 -0.57 1.03
N LEU A 253 -26.33 -1.52 0.55
CA LEU A 253 -26.31 -1.98 -0.84
C LEU A 253 -27.56 -2.81 -1.18
N ALA A 254 -28.01 -3.67 -0.27
CA ALA A 254 -29.20 -4.49 -0.44
C ALA A 254 -30.51 -3.68 -0.39
N ALA A 255 -30.51 -2.52 0.26
CA ALA A 255 -31.64 -1.59 0.25
C ALA A 255 -31.84 -0.89 -1.11
N CYS A 256 -30.83 -0.89 -1.98
CA CYS A 256 -30.94 -0.42 -3.36
C CYS A 256 -31.44 -1.57 -4.25
N THR A 257 -32.64 -1.42 -4.79
CA THR A 257 -33.30 -2.48 -5.56
C THR A 257 -32.77 -2.59 -6.98
N THR A 258 -32.19 -1.51 -7.53
CA THR A 258 -31.62 -1.47 -8.89
C THR A 258 -30.12 -1.12 -8.90
N VAL A 259 -29.47 -1.38 -10.03
CA VAL A 259 -28.07 -1.02 -10.26
C VAL A 259 -27.90 0.51 -10.27
N GLU A 260 -28.85 1.21 -10.87
CA GLU A 260 -28.84 2.67 -10.99
C GLU A 260 -28.97 3.36 -9.61
N GLU A 261 -29.77 2.80 -8.71
CA GLU A 261 -29.84 3.27 -7.32
C GLU A 261 -28.50 3.13 -6.60
N ARG A 262 -27.81 1.99 -6.76
CA ARG A 262 -26.48 1.78 -6.19
C ARG A 262 -25.44 2.74 -6.77
N GLN A 263 -25.45 2.95 -8.11
CA GLN A 263 -24.57 3.92 -8.75
C GLN A 263 -24.74 5.32 -8.14
N LYS A 264 -25.99 5.79 -8.10
CA LYS A 264 -26.31 7.15 -7.62
C LYS A 264 -26.00 7.31 -6.14
N LYS A 265 -26.34 6.32 -5.31
CA LYS A 265 -26.18 6.40 -3.85
C LYS A 265 -24.72 6.38 -3.42
N PHE A 266 -23.89 5.54 -4.07
CA PHE A 266 -22.51 5.31 -3.65
C PHE A 266 -21.46 5.93 -4.59
N GLY A 267 -21.86 6.57 -5.68
CA GLY A 267 -20.94 7.21 -6.62
C GLY A 267 -19.99 6.23 -7.35
N ILE A 268 -20.43 4.98 -7.54
CA ILE A 268 -19.63 3.93 -8.19
C ILE A 268 -20.05 3.75 -9.65
N ASP A 269 -19.11 3.28 -10.49
CA ASP A 269 -19.41 3.02 -11.91
C ASP A 269 -20.42 1.87 -12.10
N LYS A 270 -21.09 1.82 -13.26
CA LYS A 270 -22.14 0.83 -13.56
C LYS A 270 -21.62 -0.61 -13.48
N SER A 271 -20.40 -0.85 -13.95
CA SER A 271 -19.81 -2.18 -13.95
C SER A 271 -19.57 -2.70 -12.54
N ARG A 272 -19.17 -1.82 -11.65
CA ARG A 272 -18.97 -2.09 -10.23
C ARG A 272 -20.32 -2.22 -9.50
N ALA A 273 -21.27 -1.33 -9.75
CA ALA A 273 -22.59 -1.35 -9.14
C ALA A 273 -23.36 -2.66 -9.38
N GLN A 274 -23.11 -3.31 -10.51
CA GLN A 274 -23.72 -4.60 -10.83
C GLN A 274 -23.27 -5.73 -9.90
N ILE A 275 -21.99 -5.75 -9.50
CA ILE A 275 -21.37 -6.91 -8.84
C ILE A 275 -21.04 -6.67 -7.37
N ILE A 276 -21.06 -5.42 -6.91
CA ILE A 276 -20.58 -5.07 -5.57
C ILE A 276 -21.40 -5.70 -4.44
N LEU A 277 -22.72 -5.88 -4.60
CA LEU A 277 -23.55 -6.50 -3.58
C LEU A 277 -23.11 -7.95 -3.32
N ALA A 278 -22.89 -8.73 -4.37
CA ALA A 278 -22.40 -10.11 -4.24
C ALA A 278 -21.01 -10.14 -3.59
N GLY A 279 -20.11 -9.27 -4.03
CA GLY A 279 -18.77 -9.17 -3.46
C GLY A 279 -18.78 -8.77 -1.98
N ALA A 280 -19.59 -7.79 -1.60
CA ALA A 280 -19.74 -7.38 -0.20
C ALA A 280 -20.34 -8.47 0.69
N ILE A 281 -21.27 -9.28 0.17
CA ILE A 281 -21.82 -10.45 0.88
C ILE A 281 -20.74 -11.52 1.09
N ILE A 282 -19.85 -11.74 0.11
CA ILE A 282 -18.71 -12.66 0.30
C ILE A 282 -17.81 -12.14 1.41
N LEU A 283 -17.47 -10.84 1.42
CA LEU A 283 -16.63 -10.23 2.46
C LEU A 283 -17.27 -10.32 3.84
N GLU A 284 -18.59 -10.04 3.94
CA GLU A 284 -19.36 -10.23 5.17
C GLU A 284 -19.30 -11.69 5.65
N ALA A 285 -19.48 -12.65 4.74
CA ALA A 285 -19.43 -14.09 5.07
C ALA A 285 -18.02 -14.51 5.55
N ILE A 286 -16.95 -13.99 4.97
CA ILE A 286 -15.57 -14.20 5.43
C ILE A 286 -15.39 -13.69 6.86
N CYS A 287 -15.82 -12.47 7.15
CA CYS A 287 -15.75 -11.91 8.49
C CYS A 287 -16.53 -12.74 9.51
N ASP A 288 -17.71 -13.21 9.12
CA ASP A 288 -18.58 -14.01 9.99
C ASP A 288 -18.05 -15.42 10.26
N VAL A 289 -17.59 -16.12 9.20
CA VAL A 289 -17.19 -17.54 9.30
C VAL A 289 -15.84 -17.67 10.00
N TYR A 290 -14.91 -16.76 9.71
CA TYR A 290 -13.54 -16.83 10.23
C TYR A 290 -13.29 -15.92 11.45
N GLY A 291 -14.33 -15.23 11.94
CA GLY A 291 -14.24 -14.40 13.13
C GLY A 291 -13.37 -13.13 12.96
N VAL A 292 -13.23 -12.64 11.72
CA VAL A 292 -12.43 -11.45 11.43
C VAL A 292 -13.14 -10.21 11.95
N GLY A 293 -12.57 -9.53 12.93
CA GLY A 293 -13.12 -8.32 13.55
C GLY A 293 -12.83 -7.05 12.77
N THR A 294 -11.59 -6.91 12.33
CA THR A 294 -11.08 -5.75 11.56
C THR A 294 -10.30 -6.25 10.36
N LEU A 295 -10.44 -5.57 9.25
CA LEU A 295 -9.73 -5.82 8.00
C LEU A 295 -8.92 -4.57 7.62
N MET A 296 -7.74 -4.78 7.10
CA MET A 296 -6.90 -3.75 6.48
C MET A 296 -6.95 -3.92 4.96
N PHE A 297 -7.17 -2.85 4.20
CA PHE A 297 -7.14 -2.92 2.74
C PHE A 297 -5.72 -2.87 2.20
N SER A 298 -5.42 -3.72 1.20
CA SER A 298 -4.18 -3.66 0.42
C SER A 298 -4.46 -3.27 -1.03
N ASP A 299 -3.78 -2.23 -1.50
CA ASP A 299 -3.76 -1.85 -2.92
C ASP A 299 -2.93 -2.83 -3.78
N TYR A 300 -2.09 -3.63 -3.14
CA TYR A 300 -1.19 -4.60 -3.74
C TYR A 300 -1.79 -6.00 -3.68
N ALA A 301 -1.77 -6.70 -4.80
CA ALA A 301 -2.34 -8.03 -4.94
C ALA A 301 -1.57 -8.83 -6.02
N LEU A 302 -2.29 -9.55 -6.90
CA LEU A 302 -1.73 -10.47 -7.90
C LEU A 302 -0.64 -9.84 -8.80
N ARG A 303 -0.87 -8.64 -9.32
CA ARG A 303 0.06 -7.98 -10.26
C ARG A 303 1.42 -7.70 -9.64
N GLU A 304 1.40 -7.13 -8.46
CA GLU A 304 2.61 -6.81 -7.70
C GLU A 304 3.31 -8.10 -7.27
N GLY A 305 2.56 -9.15 -6.90
CA GLY A 305 3.11 -10.47 -6.66
C GLY A 305 3.78 -11.08 -7.89
N VAL A 306 3.20 -10.95 -9.07
CA VAL A 306 3.82 -11.37 -10.35
C VAL A 306 5.11 -10.61 -10.62
N LEU A 307 5.15 -9.30 -10.35
CA LEU A 307 6.38 -8.51 -10.49
C LEU A 307 7.47 -9.01 -9.55
N ILE A 308 7.16 -9.14 -8.27
CA ILE A 308 8.11 -9.57 -7.23
C ILE A 308 8.65 -10.97 -7.53
N ASP A 309 7.77 -11.92 -7.86
CA ASP A 309 8.15 -13.29 -8.23
C ASP A 309 9.04 -13.32 -9.48
N THR A 310 8.71 -12.49 -10.48
CA THR A 310 9.52 -12.37 -11.71
C THR A 310 10.91 -11.80 -11.42
N LEU A 311 10.99 -10.77 -10.57
CA LEU A 311 12.26 -10.18 -10.15
C LEU A 311 13.14 -11.21 -9.41
N ARG A 312 12.54 -11.95 -8.47
CA ARG A 312 13.25 -13.03 -7.73
C ARG A 312 13.79 -14.11 -8.66
N ARG A 313 12.97 -14.58 -9.61
CA ARG A 313 13.39 -15.59 -10.62
C ARG A 313 14.49 -15.07 -11.53
N ARG A 314 14.55 -13.77 -11.81
CA ARG A 314 15.62 -13.15 -12.60
C ARG A 314 16.87 -12.80 -11.78
N GLY A 315 16.85 -13.01 -10.46
CA GLY A 315 17.93 -12.61 -9.55
C GLY A 315 18.08 -11.10 -9.40
N LEU A 316 17.02 -10.35 -9.69
CA LEU A 316 16.99 -8.86 -9.71
C LEU A 316 16.23 -8.26 -8.52
N GLY A 317 15.67 -9.08 -7.64
CA GLY A 317 14.91 -8.64 -6.48
C GLY A 317 15.73 -8.65 -5.19
N PRO A 318 15.20 -8.10 -4.09
CA PRO A 318 15.81 -8.24 -2.78
C PRO A 318 16.02 -9.72 -2.45
N GLN A 319 17.25 -10.04 -2.07
CA GLN A 319 17.67 -11.44 -1.82
C GLN A 319 17.27 -11.94 -0.43
N SER A 320 16.75 -11.05 0.43
CA SER A 320 16.35 -11.38 1.80
C SER A 320 15.07 -10.65 2.21
N ASN A 321 14.32 -11.23 3.13
CA ASN A 321 13.10 -10.66 3.71
C ASN A 321 13.37 -9.47 4.66
N ASP A 322 14.62 -9.07 4.88
CA ASP A 322 15.04 -7.99 5.78
C ASP A 322 14.72 -6.56 5.29
N HIS A 323 14.04 -6.41 4.17
CA HIS A 323 13.74 -5.09 3.61
C HIS A 323 12.34 -4.62 3.98
N ASP A 324 12.26 -3.58 4.82
CA ASP A 324 11.04 -2.78 4.99
C ASP A 324 10.68 -2.08 3.67
N PRO A 325 9.60 -2.50 2.97
CA PRO A 325 9.23 -1.93 1.67
C PRO A 325 8.95 -0.42 1.75
N ALA A 326 8.52 0.07 2.92
CA ALA A 326 8.24 1.49 3.10
C ALA A 326 9.53 2.31 3.19
N LEU A 327 10.51 1.90 3.99
CA LEU A 327 11.80 2.58 4.02
C LEU A 327 12.53 2.49 2.68
N HIS A 328 12.37 1.37 1.96
CA HIS A 328 12.91 1.24 0.61
C HIS A 328 12.27 2.26 -0.35
N SER A 329 10.95 2.38 -0.40
CA SER A 329 10.27 3.37 -1.25
C SER A 329 10.59 4.81 -0.87
N VAL A 330 10.79 5.08 0.43
CA VAL A 330 11.25 6.37 0.95
C VAL A 330 12.66 6.70 0.45
N ARG A 331 13.61 5.73 0.51
CA ARG A 331 14.97 5.91 0.00
C ARG A 331 14.99 6.17 -1.50
N GLN A 332 14.23 5.42 -2.28
CA GLN A 332 14.10 5.64 -3.72
C GLN A 332 13.62 7.06 -4.05
N LEU A 333 12.62 7.57 -3.30
CA LEU A 333 12.15 8.94 -3.49
C LEU A 333 13.24 9.96 -3.11
N ALA A 334 13.97 9.73 -2.02
CA ALA A 334 15.07 10.59 -1.59
C ALA A 334 16.19 10.64 -2.65
N GLU A 335 16.68 9.50 -3.10
CA GLU A 335 17.74 9.38 -4.13
C GLU A 335 17.35 10.06 -5.45
N ARG A 336 16.08 9.98 -5.85
CA ARG A 336 15.57 10.62 -7.07
C ARG A 336 15.51 12.15 -6.97
N CYS A 337 15.32 12.70 -5.77
CA CYS A 337 14.99 14.11 -5.57
C CYS A 337 16.02 14.91 -4.78
N ASP A 338 16.97 14.27 -4.10
CA ASP A 338 17.96 14.92 -3.23
C ASP A 338 19.39 14.66 -3.71
N ASP A 339 20.06 15.69 -4.19
CA ASP A 339 21.48 15.64 -4.64
C ASP A 339 22.47 15.39 -3.50
N ARG A 340 22.02 15.40 -2.25
CA ARG A 340 22.83 15.30 -1.04
C ARG A 340 22.31 14.23 -0.08
N ILE A 341 22.08 13.05 -0.62
CA ILE A 341 21.50 11.94 0.13
C ILE A 341 22.31 11.59 1.39
N GLU A 342 23.64 11.69 1.35
CA GLU A 342 24.51 11.43 2.50
C GLU A 342 24.22 12.38 3.68
N HIS A 343 23.86 13.64 3.39
CA HIS A 343 23.40 14.57 4.43
C HIS A 343 22.08 14.10 5.05
N SER A 344 21.09 13.77 4.22
CA SER A 344 19.79 13.31 4.68
C SER A 344 19.88 11.99 5.47
N GLU A 345 20.75 11.06 5.07
CA GLU A 345 21.04 9.83 5.82
C GLU A 345 21.70 10.11 7.17
N ASN A 346 22.67 11.03 7.22
CA ASN A 346 23.30 11.41 8.48
C ASN A 346 22.32 12.10 9.43
N VAL A 347 21.46 12.98 8.91
CA VAL A 347 20.38 13.60 9.68
C VAL A 347 19.42 12.55 10.22
N ALA A 348 19.01 11.56 9.41
CA ALA A 348 18.14 10.47 9.84
C ALA A 348 18.79 9.65 10.96
N ARG A 349 20.06 9.29 10.82
CA ARG A 349 20.82 8.57 11.84
C ARG A 349 20.89 9.33 13.16
N LEU A 350 21.13 10.63 13.13
CA LEU A 350 21.19 11.48 14.33
C LEU A 350 19.79 11.62 14.96
N ALA A 351 18.75 11.79 14.14
CA ALA A 351 17.38 11.91 14.60
C ALA A 351 16.93 10.65 15.34
N VAL A 352 17.23 9.48 14.78
CA VAL A 352 16.92 8.17 15.39
C VAL A 352 17.68 7.99 16.71
N GLN A 353 18.97 8.39 16.80
CA GLN A 353 19.74 8.32 18.05
C GLN A 353 19.12 9.19 19.16
N ILE A 354 18.61 10.36 18.84
CA ILE A 354 17.91 11.23 19.80
C ILE A 354 16.58 10.60 20.19
N PHE A 355 15.80 10.13 19.22
CA PHE A 355 14.49 9.51 19.44
C PHE A 355 14.57 8.31 20.38
N ASP A 356 15.49 7.37 20.12
CA ASP A 356 15.65 6.13 20.89
C ASP A 356 15.91 6.39 22.38
N GLN A 357 16.46 7.57 22.73
CA GLN A 357 16.73 7.99 24.11
C GLN A 357 15.61 8.86 24.73
N MET A 358 14.71 9.39 23.90
CA MET A 358 13.66 10.32 24.36
C MET A 358 12.24 9.77 24.19
N GLN A 359 12.06 8.63 23.54
CA GLN A 359 10.77 8.06 23.17
C GLN A 359 9.79 8.02 24.33
N THR A 360 10.18 7.44 25.47
CA THR A 360 9.34 7.33 26.65
C THR A 360 8.97 8.69 27.25
N THR A 361 9.91 9.63 27.26
CA THR A 361 9.67 10.98 27.80
C THR A 361 8.73 11.79 26.92
N LEU A 362 8.72 11.52 25.62
CA LEU A 362 7.84 12.16 24.64
C LEU A 362 6.49 11.46 24.49
N ASP A 363 6.27 10.35 25.20
CA ASP A 363 5.04 9.53 25.10
C ASP A 363 4.73 9.11 23.65
N LEU A 364 5.75 8.58 22.97
CA LEU A 364 5.68 8.15 21.56
C LEU A 364 5.82 6.64 21.45
N ASP A 365 5.12 6.05 20.47
CA ASP A 365 5.19 4.64 20.13
C ASP A 365 6.39 4.29 19.22
N ASN A 366 6.60 2.99 19.00
CA ASN A 366 7.68 2.50 18.13
C ASN A 366 7.47 2.86 16.64
N ASP A 367 6.22 3.00 16.19
CA ASP A 367 5.91 3.39 14.82
C ASP A 367 6.39 4.83 14.54
N SER A 368 6.42 5.69 15.56
CA SER A 368 6.93 7.06 15.48
C SER A 368 8.41 7.14 15.09
N ARG A 369 9.21 6.11 15.43
CA ARG A 369 10.62 6.00 15.02
C ARG A 369 10.77 5.93 13.50
N ARG A 370 9.94 5.09 12.86
CA ARG A 370 9.91 4.91 11.40
C ARG A 370 9.44 6.16 10.69
N LEU A 371 8.43 6.86 11.22
CA LEU A 371 7.98 8.15 10.68
C LEU A 371 9.08 9.20 10.70
N LEU A 372 9.86 9.27 11.79
CA LEU A 372 10.99 10.20 11.92
C LEU A 372 12.11 9.88 10.94
N GLU A 373 12.49 8.60 10.80
CA GLU A 373 13.51 8.18 9.84
C GLU A 373 13.10 8.55 8.42
N ALA A 374 11.88 8.19 8.01
CA ALA A 374 11.34 8.53 6.70
C ALA A 374 11.28 10.04 6.45
N ALA A 375 10.78 10.82 7.41
CA ALA A 375 10.70 12.27 7.29
C ALA A 375 12.08 12.93 7.20
N SER A 376 13.07 12.37 7.89
CA SER A 376 14.45 12.87 7.86
C SER A 376 15.10 12.67 6.49
N LEU A 377 14.92 11.48 5.91
CA LEU A 377 15.37 11.17 4.55
C LEU A 377 14.70 12.06 3.50
N LEU A 378 13.43 12.40 3.70
CA LEU A 378 12.63 13.16 2.74
C LEU A 378 12.59 14.69 3.02
N ALA A 379 13.27 15.19 4.04
CA ALA A 379 13.22 16.60 4.41
C ALA A 379 13.63 17.55 3.29
N ASN A 380 14.56 17.14 2.43
CA ASN A 380 15.13 17.96 1.36
C ASN A 380 14.61 17.63 -0.05
N VAL A 381 13.74 16.64 -0.25
CA VAL A 381 13.25 16.25 -1.60
C VAL A 381 12.58 17.39 -2.37
N GLY A 382 12.09 18.39 -1.70
CA GLY A 382 11.51 19.59 -2.32
C GLY A 382 12.53 20.53 -2.99
N VAL A 383 13.83 20.30 -2.80
CA VAL A 383 14.90 21.05 -3.47
C VAL A 383 14.85 20.83 -4.98
N VAL A 384 14.41 19.66 -5.43
CA VAL A 384 14.19 19.35 -6.86
C VAL A 384 13.26 20.36 -7.56
N ILE A 385 12.34 20.98 -6.82
CA ILE A 385 11.45 22.02 -7.35
C ILE A 385 12.14 23.39 -7.20
N SER A 386 12.61 23.73 -5.99
CA SER A 386 13.32 24.99 -5.73
C SER A 386 13.97 25.00 -4.34
N HIS A 387 15.16 25.59 -4.21
CA HIS A 387 15.79 25.86 -2.91
C HIS A 387 14.96 26.81 -2.03
N SER A 388 14.26 27.79 -2.66
CA SER A 388 13.38 28.69 -1.93
C SER A 388 12.15 27.97 -1.44
N LYS A 389 11.89 28.03 -0.11
CA LYS A 389 10.73 27.36 0.53
C LYS A 389 10.69 25.84 0.29
N HIS A 390 11.82 25.17 0.05
CA HIS A 390 11.83 23.73 -0.27
C HIS A 390 11.08 22.87 0.76
N HIS A 391 11.02 23.24 2.02
CA HIS A 391 10.22 22.53 3.03
C HIS A 391 8.73 22.45 2.69
N LEU A 392 8.15 23.44 2.01
CA LEU A 392 6.79 23.40 1.49
C LEU A 392 6.70 22.51 0.25
N HIS A 393 7.75 22.53 -0.58
CA HIS A 393 7.84 21.65 -1.73
C HIS A 393 8.07 20.19 -1.31
N SER A 394 8.83 19.93 -0.25
CA SER A 394 8.97 18.57 0.32
C SER A 394 7.62 18.01 0.77
N TYR A 395 6.82 18.80 1.47
CA TYR A 395 5.44 18.40 1.80
C TYR A 395 4.64 18.02 0.55
N TYR A 396 4.69 18.86 -0.49
CA TYR A 396 3.97 18.59 -1.74
C TYR A 396 4.47 17.33 -2.44
N VAL A 397 5.79 17.15 -2.58
CA VAL A 397 6.40 15.98 -3.22
C VAL A 397 6.00 14.71 -2.47
N ILE A 398 6.16 14.66 -1.15
CA ILE A 398 5.83 13.50 -0.33
C ILE A 398 4.34 13.13 -0.48
N ARG A 399 3.45 14.13 -0.37
CA ARG A 399 1.99 13.91 -0.47
C ARG A 399 1.51 13.49 -1.86
N ASN A 400 2.31 13.67 -2.91
CA ASN A 400 1.95 13.33 -4.28
C ASN A 400 2.83 12.23 -4.89
N SER A 401 3.68 11.59 -4.08
CA SER A 401 4.45 10.41 -4.46
C SER A 401 3.75 9.12 -4.04
N GLU A 402 3.93 8.06 -4.81
CA GLU A 402 3.53 6.71 -4.41
C GLU A 402 4.60 6.17 -3.45
N LEU A 403 4.23 6.03 -2.18
CA LEU A 403 5.08 5.43 -1.14
C LEU A 403 4.47 4.09 -0.72
N VAL A 404 5.15 3.03 -1.11
CA VAL A 404 4.72 1.64 -0.83
C VAL A 404 4.79 1.36 0.66
N GLY A 405 3.91 0.51 1.17
CA GLY A 405 3.96 0.07 2.57
C GLY A 405 3.55 1.12 3.60
N LEU A 406 3.06 2.30 3.16
CA LEU A 406 2.59 3.38 4.03
C LEU A 406 1.09 3.66 3.81
N SER A 407 0.38 3.95 4.90
CA SER A 407 -1.01 4.45 4.86
C SER A 407 -1.03 5.94 4.53
N ASP A 408 -2.21 6.45 4.13
CA ASP A 408 -2.38 7.89 3.86
C ASP A 408 -2.07 8.76 5.09
N ARG A 409 -2.44 8.29 6.30
CA ARG A 409 -2.10 8.93 7.57
C ARG A 409 -0.59 9.02 7.78
N GLU A 410 0.14 7.93 7.58
CA GLU A 410 1.61 7.91 7.74
C GLU A 410 2.28 8.83 6.73
N ILE A 411 1.85 8.83 5.47
CA ILE A 411 2.34 9.74 4.43
C ILE A 411 2.09 11.21 4.82
N GLU A 412 0.91 11.52 5.37
CA GLU A 412 0.61 12.86 5.87
C GLU A 412 1.53 13.25 7.02
N LEU A 413 1.71 12.39 8.03
CA LEU A 413 2.60 12.66 9.18
C LEU A 413 4.04 12.87 8.73
N ILE A 414 4.58 12.00 7.87
CA ILE A 414 5.93 12.14 7.30
C ILE A 414 6.07 13.48 6.57
N ALA A 415 5.08 13.83 5.73
CA ALA A 415 5.08 15.09 5.00
C ALA A 415 5.05 16.32 5.93
N GLN A 416 4.25 16.28 7.00
CA GLN A 416 4.18 17.35 8.00
C GLN A 416 5.50 17.47 8.77
N ILE A 417 6.08 16.37 9.25
CA ILE A 417 7.37 16.38 9.96
C ILE A 417 8.45 16.97 9.06
N ALA A 418 8.54 16.52 7.80
CA ALA A 418 9.46 17.06 6.81
C ALA A 418 9.22 18.55 6.53
N ARG A 419 7.95 19.00 6.43
CA ARG A 419 7.59 20.41 6.26
C ARG A 419 8.15 21.28 7.36
N TYR A 420 8.11 20.80 8.61
CA TYR A 420 8.48 21.61 9.77
C TYR A 420 9.93 21.43 10.21
N HIS A 421 10.80 20.81 9.41
CA HIS A 421 12.24 20.70 9.73
C HIS A 421 12.96 22.05 9.79
N ARG A 422 12.35 23.12 9.26
CA ARG A 422 12.89 24.50 9.28
C ARG A 422 11.78 25.55 9.21
N LYS A 423 12.16 26.84 9.40
CA LYS A 423 11.25 28.00 9.35
C LYS A 423 10.16 27.92 10.42
N SER A 424 8.91 28.12 10.01
CA SER A 424 7.77 28.14 10.92
C SER A 424 7.62 26.83 11.68
N GLU A 425 7.17 26.92 12.91
CA GLU A 425 6.71 25.77 13.69
C GLU A 425 5.28 25.40 13.32
N PRO A 426 4.84 24.15 13.67
CA PRO A 426 3.46 23.74 13.48
C PRO A 426 2.48 24.64 14.23
N LYS A 427 1.48 25.22 13.52
CA LYS A 427 0.46 26.13 14.08
C LYS A 427 -0.92 25.76 13.58
N LEU A 428 -1.95 26.09 14.37
CA LEU A 428 -3.34 25.82 14.01
C LEU A 428 -3.87 26.70 12.85
N ASP A 429 -3.15 27.74 12.45
CA ASP A 429 -3.45 28.51 11.24
C ASP A 429 -2.92 27.85 9.95
N HIS A 430 -2.12 26.79 10.09
CA HIS A 430 -1.70 25.94 8.97
C HIS A 430 -2.78 24.86 8.73
N ALA A 431 -3.65 25.05 7.76
CA ALA A 431 -4.81 24.19 7.51
C ALA A 431 -4.50 22.67 7.49
N PRO A 432 -3.45 22.15 6.81
CA PRO A 432 -3.15 20.72 6.85
C PRO A 432 -2.77 20.20 8.25
N PHE A 433 -2.08 21.00 9.06
CA PHE A 433 -1.73 20.66 10.43
C PHE A 433 -2.95 20.73 11.36
N ALA A 434 -3.81 21.75 11.19
CA ALA A 434 -5.03 21.92 11.97
C ALA A 434 -6.04 20.77 11.76
N ALA A 435 -6.01 20.15 10.56
CA ALA A 435 -6.85 19.00 10.24
C ALA A 435 -6.46 17.71 10.96
N LEU A 436 -5.24 17.62 11.51
CA LEU A 436 -4.80 16.47 12.28
C LEU A 436 -5.52 16.39 13.64
N ASN A 437 -5.74 15.19 14.15
CA ASN A 437 -6.20 14.98 15.50
C ASN A 437 -5.12 15.39 16.53
N GLU A 438 -5.46 15.42 17.80
CA GLU A 438 -4.56 15.92 18.85
C GLU A 438 -3.30 15.04 19.00
N ASN A 439 -3.46 13.72 18.95
CA ASN A 439 -2.32 12.78 19.01
C ASN A 439 -1.37 12.96 17.83
N ASP A 440 -1.89 13.07 16.61
CA ASP A 440 -1.08 13.27 15.41
C ASP A 440 -0.36 14.62 15.43
N ARG A 441 -1.00 15.66 15.95
CA ARG A 441 -0.35 16.96 16.19
C ARG A 441 0.78 16.87 17.20
N HIS A 442 0.64 16.07 18.26
CA HIS A 442 1.69 15.81 19.22
C HIS A 442 2.88 15.08 18.58
N ILE A 443 2.62 14.00 17.81
CA ILE A 443 3.63 13.27 17.04
C ILE A 443 4.42 14.21 16.12
N VAL A 444 3.71 15.00 15.31
CA VAL A 444 4.36 15.95 14.37
C VAL A 444 5.21 16.97 15.08
N ARG A 445 4.76 17.55 16.19
CA ARG A 445 5.53 18.54 16.96
C ARG A 445 6.78 17.93 17.57
N SER A 446 6.67 16.77 18.17
CA SER A 446 7.77 16.04 18.80
C SER A 446 8.84 15.66 17.78
N LEU A 447 8.42 14.97 16.71
CA LEU A 447 9.36 14.48 15.69
C LEU A 447 9.98 15.61 14.85
N ALA A 448 9.22 16.63 14.51
CA ALA A 448 9.78 17.83 13.85
C ALA A 448 10.78 18.56 14.76
N GLY A 449 10.55 18.59 16.07
CA GLY A 449 11.48 19.14 17.06
C GLY A 449 12.82 18.40 17.06
N ILE A 450 12.80 17.07 17.06
CA ILE A 450 14.00 16.22 16.95
C ILE A 450 14.70 16.45 15.61
N LEU A 451 13.96 16.42 14.51
CA LEU A 451 14.50 16.61 13.16
C LEU A 451 15.20 17.98 13.01
N ARG A 452 14.64 19.04 13.55
CA ARG A 452 15.23 20.38 13.54
C ARG A 452 16.62 20.41 14.21
N ILE A 453 16.75 19.76 15.37
CA ILE A 453 18.02 19.64 16.08
C ILE A 453 19.01 18.83 15.25
N SER A 454 18.59 17.70 14.68
CA SER A 454 19.43 16.82 13.87
C SER A 454 19.98 17.52 12.61
N VAL A 455 19.14 18.32 11.94
CA VAL A 455 19.60 19.21 10.84
C VAL A 455 20.61 20.27 11.34
N GLY A 456 20.49 20.74 12.59
CA GLY A 456 21.45 21.64 13.21
C GLY A 456 22.78 20.96 13.49
N LEU A 457 22.77 19.71 13.95
CA LEU A 457 23.96 18.90 14.24
C LEU A 457 24.75 18.52 12.99
N ASP A 458 24.12 18.44 11.83
CA ASP A 458 24.81 18.20 10.54
C ASP A 458 24.86 19.47 9.66
N ARG A 459 24.98 20.63 10.27
CA ARG A 459 24.98 21.94 9.58
C ARG A 459 26.07 22.07 8.52
N THR A 460 27.18 21.40 8.70
CA THR A 460 28.34 21.42 7.78
C THR A 460 28.21 20.44 6.62
N HIS A 461 27.19 19.53 6.65
CA HIS A 461 26.92 18.50 5.64
C HIS A 461 28.11 17.54 5.41
N ASP A 462 28.88 17.23 6.44
CA ASP A 462 30.07 16.38 6.34
C ASP A 462 30.08 15.20 7.32
N GLY A 463 28.97 14.95 7.99
CA GLY A 463 28.79 13.82 8.86
C GLY A 463 29.75 13.72 10.03
N ARG A 464 30.28 14.85 10.55
CA ARG A 464 31.26 14.89 11.64
C ARG A 464 30.71 14.39 12.96
N VAL A 465 29.46 14.69 13.26
CA VAL A 465 28.80 14.21 14.49
C VAL A 465 28.55 12.73 14.37
N LYS A 466 29.20 11.93 15.24
CA LYS A 466 29.13 10.48 15.18
C LYS A 466 28.15 9.89 16.19
N LYS A 467 28.10 10.47 17.38
CA LYS A 467 27.27 9.96 18.47
C LYS A 467 26.58 11.12 19.18
N VAL A 468 25.34 10.85 19.60
CA VAL A 468 24.55 11.74 20.42
C VAL A 468 24.09 10.97 21.67
N SER A 469 24.20 11.59 22.85
CA SER A 469 23.63 11.10 24.09
C SER A 469 22.68 12.15 24.67
N VAL A 470 21.65 11.69 25.36
CA VAL A 470 20.62 12.54 25.96
C VAL A 470 20.54 12.24 27.44
N ASP A 471 20.72 13.28 28.26
CA ASP A 471 20.49 13.22 29.71
C ASP A 471 19.24 14.03 30.06
N ILE A 472 18.30 13.40 30.75
CA ILE A 472 16.99 13.95 31.08
C ILE A 472 16.82 14.03 32.58
N SER A 473 16.70 15.23 33.10
CA SER A 473 16.35 15.50 34.49
C SER A 473 14.90 16.03 34.61
N GLU A 474 14.51 16.40 35.82
CA GLU A 474 13.15 16.90 36.09
C GLU A 474 12.85 18.18 35.27
N ASP A 475 13.78 19.15 35.23
CA ASP A 475 13.60 20.46 34.60
C ASP A 475 14.40 20.65 33.32
N ASP A 476 15.45 19.86 33.12
CA ASP A 476 16.43 20.07 32.06
C ASP A 476 16.63 18.84 31.19
N VAL A 477 16.92 19.07 29.92
CA VAL A 477 17.39 18.08 28.97
C VAL A 477 18.70 18.54 28.36
N VAL A 478 19.72 17.69 28.42
CA VAL A 478 21.02 17.96 27.81
C VAL A 478 21.27 16.96 26.70
N ILE A 479 21.43 17.47 25.48
CA ILE A 479 21.84 16.66 24.33
C ILE A 479 23.33 16.90 24.14
N GLU A 480 24.13 15.86 24.37
CA GLU A 480 25.59 15.91 24.19
C GLU A 480 25.98 15.22 22.90
N PHE A 481 26.83 15.83 22.08
CA PHE A 481 27.31 15.25 20.83
C PHE A 481 28.81 15.14 20.75
N SER A 482 29.33 14.11 20.09
CA SER A 482 30.77 13.92 19.85
C SER A 482 31.13 14.08 18.38
N CYS A 483 32.27 14.79 18.12
CA CYS A 483 32.83 15.01 16.80
C CYS A 483 34.24 14.45 16.66
N ASN A 484 34.57 13.94 15.47
CA ASN A 484 35.91 13.42 15.17
C ASN A 484 36.99 14.50 15.04
N LYS A 485 36.62 15.79 14.93
CA LYS A 485 37.56 16.94 14.84
C LYS A 485 37.08 18.07 15.72
N LYS A 486 37.98 18.65 16.54
CA LYS A 486 37.66 19.76 17.46
C LYS A 486 37.40 21.11 16.77
N LEU A 487 37.78 21.28 15.51
CA LEU A 487 37.52 22.52 14.78
C LEU A 487 36.02 22.62 14.42
N GLU A 488 35.38 23.73 14.77
CA GLU A 488 34.01 24.11 14.43
C GLU A 488 32.86 23.44 15.23
N THR A 489 33.17 22.80 16.38
CA THR A 489 32.10 22.32 17.28
C THR A 489 31.19 23.46 17.75
N GLU A 490 31.72 24.66 17.94
CA GLU A 490 30.94 25.86 18.33
C GLU A 490 29.86 26.21 17.29
N LEU A 491 30.15 26.07 15.99
CA LEU A 491 29.18 26.33 14.93
C LEU A 491 28.04 25.30 14.95
N ILE A 492 28.37 24.04 15.15
CA ILE A 492 27.38 22.95 15.24
C ILE A 492 26.51 23.13 16.48
N GLU A 493 27.15 23.40 17.64
CA GLU A 493 26.48 23.67 18.91
C GLU A 493 25.52 24.86 18.79
N TYR A 494 26.00 25.97 18.23
CA TYR A 494 25.15 27.12 17.96
C TYR A 494 24.00 26.81 17.03
N ALA A 495 24.25 26.15 15.89
CA ALA A 495 23.22 25.83 14.90
C ALA A 495 22.14 24.87 15.43
N ALA A 496 22.50 23.94 16.30
CA ALA A 496 21.56 23.03 16.95
C ALA A 496 20.74 23.75 18.04
N ASN A 497 21.40 24.58 18.87
CA ASN A 497 20.73 25.37 19.92
C ASN A 497 19.69 26.36 19.35
N GLU A 498 19.97 26.98 18.18
CA GLU A 498 19.02 27.87 17.49
C GLU A 498 17.72 27.14 17.03
N ARG A 499 17.70 25.81 17.05
CA ARG A 499 16.58 24.98 16.55
C ARG A 499 15.85 24.20 17.62
N LYS A 500 16.23 24.33 18.87
CA LYS A 500 15.72 23.52 19.98
C LYS A 500 14.34 23.92 20.50
N ALA A 501 13.86 25.14 20.19
CA ALA A 501 12.68 25.73 20.80
C ALA A 501 11.46 24.81 20.74
N LEU A 502 11.13 24.25 19.56
CA LEU A 502 9.98 23.38 19.38
C LEU A 502 10.01 22.15 20.30
N LEU A 503 11.16 21.48 20.41
CA LEU A 503 11.29 20.29 21.26
C LEU A 503 11.25 20.66 22.75
N SER A 504 11.88 21.77 23.13
CA SER A 504 11.82 22.33 24.48
C SER A 504 10.38 22.63 24.92
N ASP A 505 9.59 23.23 24.03
CA ASP A 505 8.17 23.54 24.28
C ASP A 505 7.32 22.26 24.42
N VAL A 506 7.55 21.27 23.55
CA VAL A 506 6.84 19.99 23.63
C VAL A 506 7.05 19.29 24.96
N MET A 507 8.29 19.30 25.46
CA MET A 507 8.67 18.65 26.71
C MET A 507 8.36 19.50 27.94
N ASN A 508 8.10 20.78 27.75
CA ASN A 508 8.02 21.76 28.85
C ASN A 508 9.27 21.72 29.75
N LYS A 509 10.48 21.55 29.15
CA LYS A 509 11.78 21.47 29.82
C LYS A 509 12.80 22.40 29.15
N ARG A 510 13.77 22.85 29.92
CA ARG A 510 14.91 23.61 29.36
C ARG A 510 15.84 22.67 28.63
N LEU A 511 16.03 22.87 27.33
CA LEU A 511 16.89 22.04 26.50
C LEU A 511 18.19 22.75 26.15
N LYS A 512 19.31 22.06 26.35
CA LYS A 512 20.66 22.53 26.00
C LYS A 512 21.38 21.47 25.18
N ILE A 513 22.09 21.95 24.14
CA ILE A 513 22.88 21.08 23.27
C ILE A 513 24.34 21.51 23.45
N VAL A 514 25.22 20.56 23.76
CA VAL A 514 26.62 20.79 24.09
C VAL A 514 27.54 19.80 23.37
N SER A 515 28.74 20.20 23.06
CA SER A 515 29.78 19.28 22.59
C SER A 515 30.39 18.50 23.76
N SER A 516 30.61 17.18 23.58
CA SER A 516 31.33 16.38 24.58
C SER A 516 32.74 16.91 24.77
N LYS A 517 33.14 17.13 26.02
CA LYS A 517 34.53 17.37 26.36
C LYS A 517 35.30 16.06 26.16
N SER A 518 36.09 15.96 25.08
CA SER A 518 37.03 14.85 24.86
C SER A 518 38.15 14.85 25.88
#